data_e5066a9f6e1fa524da2dd7b196ebc188
#
_entry.id   e5066a9f6e1fa524da2dd7b196ebc188
#
_cell.length_a   1.000
_cell.length_b   1.000
_cell.length_c   1.000
_cell.angle_alpha   90.00
_cell.angle_beta   90.00
_cell.angle_gamma   90.00
#
_symmetry.space_group_name_H-M   'P 1'
#
loop_
_entity.id
_entity.type
_entity.pdbx_description
1 polymer ?
#
loop_
_entity_poly.entity_id
_entity_poly.type
_entity_poly.pdbx_seq_one_letter_code
_entity_poly.pdbx_strand_id
1 'polypeptide(L)'
;MEHTSSPIGEKIREIRETEELGRQAFCDLTGIPKQTLINVENGRNEPSFKVMRKITAVYPQYTMWLMNDQTIEEVGQISPDIEKARQSLKPTGTDTGSRGE
;
A
#
# COMPACT_ATOMS: atom_id res chain seq x y z
N MET A 1 -15.94 11.24 16.34
CA MET A 1 -15.57 11.14 16.06
C MET A 1 -14.81 10.91 15.70
N GLU A 2 -14.45 10.50 15.64
CA GLU A 2 -13.83 10.27 15.32
C GLU A 2 -13.00 9.77 14.75
N HIS A 3 -12.77 9.45 14.24
CA HIS A 3 -11.97 8.89 13.79
C HIS A 3 -10.91 8.65 13.55
N THR A 4 -11.04 8.45 13.04
CA THR A 4 -9.74 8.08 13.45
C THR A 4 -8.95 7.42 12.35
N SER A 5 -9.47 6.43 11.67
CA SER A 5 -8.75 5.81 10.58
C SER A 5 -9.06 6.54 9.28
N SER A 6 -8.11 6.48 8.36
CA SER A 6 -8.30 7.08 7.04
C SER A 6 -9.35 6.32 6.26
N PRO A 7 -10.09 6.99 5.37
CA PRO A 7 -10.97 6.28 4.46
C PRO A 7 -10.21 5.23 3.67
N ILE A 8 -10.92 4.17 3.30
CA ILE A 8 -10.29 3.04 2.64
C ILE A 8 -9.59 3.45 1.34
N GLY A 9 -10.15 4.41 0.61
CA GLY A 9 -9.53 4.87 -0.61
C GLY A 9 -8.19 5.55 -0.38
N GLU A 10 -8.07 6.30 0.72
CA GLU A 10 -6.80 6.91 1.09
C GLU A 10 -5.78 5.85 1.50
N LYS A 11 -6.23 4.79 2.16
CA LYS A 11 -5.33 3.70 2.52
C LYS A 11 -4.78 3.01 1.28
N ILE A 12 -5.61 2.80 0.28
CA ILE A 12 -5.17 2.20 -0.97
C ILE A 12 -4.14 3.09 -1.65
N ARG A 13 -4.42 4.40 -1.67
CA ARG A 13 -3.47 5.35 -2.22
C ARG A 13 -2.14 5.33 -1.45
N GLU A 14 -2.22 5.22 -0.13
CA GLU A 14 -1.01 5.21 0.70
C GLU A 14 -0.16 3.98 0.40
N ILE A 15 -0.77 2.81 0.21
CA ILE A 15 -0.05 1.62 -0.23
C ILE A 15 0.64 1.90 -1.55
N ARG A 16 -0.11 2.43 -2.51
CA ARG A 16 0.44 2.69 -3.84
C ARG A 16 1.63 3.61 -3.79
N GLU A 17 1.51 4.71 -3.05
CA GLU A 17 2.59 5.70 -2.96
C GLU A 17 3.80 5.15 -2.22
N THR A 18 3.57 4.34 -1.19
CA THR A 18 4.66 3.71 -0.45
C THR A 18 5.45 2.77 -1.34
N GLU A 19 4.77 2.09 -2.25
CA GLU A 19 5.44 1.21 -3.21
C GLU A 19 5.98 1.98 -4.41
N GLU A 20 5.85 3.31 -4.38
CA GLU A 20 6.41 4.21 -5.40
C GLU A 20 5.84 3.96 -6.79
N LEU A 21 4.54 3.73 -6.85
CA LEU A 21 3.86 3.42 -8.10
C LEU A 21 2.89 4.52 -8.48
N GLY A 22 2.87 4.87 -9.77
CA GLY A 22 1.79 5.63 -10.32
C GLY A 22 0.56 4.77 -10.48
N ARG A 23 -0.56 5.40 -10.81
CA ARG A 23 -1.83 4.67 -10.92
C ARG A 23 -1.78 3.60 -12.00
N GLN A 24 -1.19 3.91 -13.15
CA GLN A 24 -1.16 2.94 -14.25
C GLN A 24 -0.38 1.69 -13.84
N ALA A 25 0.80 1.87 -13.24
CA ALA A 25 1.60 0.74 -12.83
C ALA A 25 0.89 -0.10 -11.77
N PHE A 26 0.24 0.57 -10.82
CA PHE A 26 -0.52 -0.14 -9.80
C PHE A 26 -1.66 -0.95 -10.41
N CYS A 27 -2.37 -0.35 -11.36
CA CYS A 27 -3.45 -1.05 -12.07
C CYS A 27 -2.92 -2.24 -12.86
N ASP A 28 -1.77 -2.07 -13.50
CA ASP A 28 -1.17 -3.17 -14.25
C ASP A 28 -0.82 -4.35 -13.35
N LEU A 29 -0.32 -4.05 -12.15
CA LEU A 29 0.06 -5.10 -11.21
C LEU A 29 -1.13 -5.78 -10.57
N THR A 30 -2.15 -5.02 -10.21
CA THR A 30 -3.28 -5.55 -9.45
C THR A 30 -4.41 -6.05 -10.33
N GLY A 31 -4.48 -5.57 -11.57
CA GLY A 31 -5.60 -5.90 -12.44
C GLY A 31 -6.83 -5.05 -12.19
N ILE A 32 -6.70 -3.97 -11.46
CA ILE A 32 -7.82 -3.06 -11.19
C ILE A 32 -7.96 -2.10 -12.37
N PRO A 33 -9.18 -1.91 -12.91
CA PRO A 33 -9.36 -0.90 -13.96
C PRO A 33 -8.99 0.48 -13.44
N LYS A 34 -8.33 1.27 -14.29
CA LYS A 34 -7.79 2.55 -13.87
C LYS A 34 -8.88 3.50 -13.35
N GLN A 35 -10.02 3.57 -14.03
CA GLN A 35 -11.09 4.45 -13.60
C GLN A 35 -11.64 4.01 -12.24
N THR A 36 -11.70 2.70 -12.01
CA THR A 36 -12.12 2.18 -10.70
C THR A 36 -11.16 2.65 -9.62
N LEU A 37 -9.86 2.55 -9.86
CA LEU A 37 -8.87 3.00 -8.88
C LEU A 37 -9.00 4.49 -8.60
N ILE A 38 -9.16 5.30 -9.65
CA ILE A 38 -9.33 6.74 -9.50
C ILE A 38 -10.55 7.05 -8.63
N ASN A 39 -11.68 6.41 -8.92
CA ASN A 39 -12.90 6.66 -8.17
C ASN A 39 -12.79 6.24 -6.72
N VAL A 40 -12.14 5.12 -6.46
CA VAL A 40 -11.93 4.64 -5.10
C VAL A 40 -10.99 5.58 -4.33
N GLU A 41 -9.87 5.96 -4.94
CA GLU A 41 -8.92 6.83 -4.26
C GLU A 41 -9.50 8.21 -3.98
N ASN A 42 -10.39 8.70 -4.85
CA ASN A 42 -11.02 9.99 -4.66
C ASN A 42 -12.24 9.95 -3.75
N GLY A 43 -12.60 8.78 -3.25
CA GLY A 43 -13.70 8.65 -2.31
C GLY A 43 -15.08 8.62 -2.96
N ARG A 44 -15.15 8.51 -4.28
CA ARG A 44 -16.44 8.45 -4.97
C ARG A 44 -17.13 7.13 -4.76
N ASN A 45 -16.36 6.05 -4.75
CA ASN A 45 -16.89 4.70 -4.61
C ASN A 45 -16.12 3.97 -3.54
N GLU A 46 -16.81 3.12 -2.80
CA GLU A 46 -16.14 2.16 -1.94
C GLU A 46 -15.57 1.05 -2.80
N PRO A 47 -14.39 0.51 -2.46
CA PRO A 47 -13.86 -0.61 -3.22
C PRO A 47 -14.71 -1.85 -2.98
N SER A 48 -14.95 -2.59 -4.05
CA SER A 48 -15.65 -3.87 -3.92
C SER A 48 -14.72 -4.88 -3.26
N PHE A 49 -15.31 -5.97 -2.77
CA PHE A 49 -14.51 -7.08 -2.24
C PHE A 49 -13.52 -7.57 -3.28
N LYS A 50 -13.94 -7.62 -4.54
CA LYS A 50 -13.07 -8.06 -5.63
C LYS A 50 -11.85 -7.15 -5.76
N VAL A 51 -12.04 -5.84 -5.65
CA VAL A 51 -10.93 -4.89 -5.71
C VAL A 51 -9.99 -5.11 -4.53
N MET A 52 -10.55 -5.28 -3.32
CA MET A 52 -9.74 -5.51 -2.14
C MET A 52 -8.89 -6.77 -2.27
N ARG A 53 -9.46 -7.82 -2.83
CA ARG A 53 -8.72 -9.06 -3.04
C ARG A 53 -7.59 -8.90 -4.04
N LYS A 54 -7.80 -8.10 -5.07
CA LYS A 54 -6.74 -7.84 -6.05
C LYS A 54 -5.55 -7.15 -5.40
N ILE A 55 -5.82 -6.21 -4.50
CA ILE A 55 -4.74 -5.51 -3.81
C ILE A 55 -4.01 -6.44 -2.86
N THR A 56 -4.74 -7.19 -2.05
CA THR A 56 -4.11 -8.03 -1.04
C THR A 56 -3.44 -9.26 -1.64
N ALA A 57 -3.83 -9.64 -2.86
CA ALA A 57 -3.12 -10.72 -3.56
C ALA A 57 -1.71 -10.27 -3.97
N VAL A 58 -1.55 -9.00 -4.36
CA VAL A 58 -0.24 -8.47 -4.75
C VAL A 58 0.57 -8.03 -3.54
N TYR A 59 -0.11 -7.44 -2.54
CA TYR A 59 0.54 -6.89 -1.36
C TYR A 59 -0.08 -7.51 -0.10
N PRO A 60 0.12 -8.80 0.13
CA PRO A 60 -0.51 -9.46 1.29
C PRO A 60 -0.01 -8.92 2.63
N GLN A 61 1.15 -8.28 2.65
CA GLN A 61 1.70 -7.74 3.89
C GLN A 61 0.86 -6.60 4.47
N TYR A 62 0.03 -5.96 3.67
CA TYR A 62 -0.81 -4.85 4.13
C TYR A 62 -2.24 -5.26 4.46
N THR A 63 -2.55 -6.56 4.39
CA THR A 63 -3.94 -7.00 4.48
C THR A 63 -4.61 -6.59 5.79
N MET A 64 -3.98 -6.85 6.92
CA MET A 64 -4.58 -6.52 8.21
C MET A 64 -4.71 -5.01 8.39
N TRP A 65 -3.70 -4.27 7.98
CA TRP A 65 -3.77 -2.82 8.09
C TRP A 65 -4.87 -2.25 7.20
N LEU A 66 -4.93 -2.71 5.95
CA LEU A 66 -5.90 -2.21 5.00
C LEU A 66 -7.34 -2.50 5.45
N MET A 67 -7.58 -3.69 5.95
CA MET A 67 -8.93 -4.13 6.29
C MET A 67 -9.34 -3.75 7.71
N ASN A 68 -8.39 -3.60 8.62
CA ASN A 68 -8.74 -3.56 10.04
C ASN A 68 -7.85 -2.66 10.88
N ASP A 69 -6.98 -1.88 10.26
CA ASP A 69 -6.08 -0.94 10.94
C ASP A 69 -5.16 -1.61 11.96
N GLN A 70 -4.78 -2.87 11.72
CA GLN A 70 -3.94 -3.63 12.64
C GLN A 70 -2.69 -4.10 11.95
N THR A 71 -1.64 -4.29 12.75
CA THR A 71 -0.39 -4.87 12.26
C THR A 71 0.09 -5.92 13.24
N ILE A 72 0.77 -6.93 12.73
CA ILE A 72 1.49 -7.92 13.53
C ILE A 72 2.80 -8.17 12.82
N GLU A 73 3.83 -7.44 13.24
CA GLU A 73 5.10 -7.46 12.51
C GLU A 73 5.73 -8.84 12.51
N GLU A 74 5.54 -9.60 13.59
CA GLU A 74 6.14 -10.93 13.70
C GLU A 74 5.69 -11.88 12.60
N VAL A 75 4.49 -11.68 12.05
CA VAL A 75 4.00 -12.52 10.97
C VAL A 75 3.97 -11.77 9.63
N GLY A 76 4.65 -10.63 9.57
CA GLY A 76 4.78 -9.89 8.32
C GLY A 76 3.59 -9.05 7.94
N GLN A 77 2.69 -8.78 8.90
CA GLN A 77 1.56 -7.88 8.63
C GLN A 77 1.92 -6.47 9.10
N ILE A 78 2.10 -5.59 8.14
CA ILE A 78 2.67 -4.26 8.39
C ILE A 78 1.77 -3.18 7.80
N SER A 79 2.14 -1.93 8.10
CA SER A 79 1.48 -0.76 7.53
C SER A 79 2.43 -0.06 6.59
N PRO A 80 1.93 0.87 5.76
CA PRO A 80 2.82 1.71 4.96
C PRO A 80 3.82 2.48 5.80
N ASP A 81 3.44 2.94 6.99
CA ASP A 81 4.39 3.62 7.87
C ASP A 81 5.55 2.72 8.26
N ILE A 82 5.26 1.47 8.60
CA ILE A 82 6.30 0.50 8.92
C ILE A 82 7.19 0.26 7.71
N GLU A 83 6.59 0.11 6.53
CA GLU A 83 7.38 -0.12 5.32
C GLU A 83 8.26 1.08 4.99
N LYS A 84 7.73 2.30 5.15
CA LYS A 84 8.53 3.50 4.91
C LYS A 84 9.72 3.57 5.87
N ALA A 85 9.50 3.23 7.13
CA ALA A 85 10.58 3.20 8.10
C ALA A 85 11.63 2.17 7.73
N ARG A 86 11.20 1.00 7.24
CA ARG A 86 12.13 -0.03 6.80
C ARG A 86 12.93 0.43 5.59
N GLN A 87 12.28 1.12 4.66
CA GLN A 87 12.96 1.63 3.48
C GLN A 87 14.01 2.67 3.85
N SER A 88 13.72 3.52 4.81
CA SER A 88 14.68 4.54 5.22
C SER A 88 15.84 3.97 6.02
N LEU A 89 15.67 2.79 6.61
CA LEU A 89 16.74 2.12 7.36
C LEU A 89 17.63 1.26 6.48
N LYS A 90 17.22 0.99 5.26
CA LYS A 90 18.06 0.18 4.38
C LYS A 90 19.35 0.94 4.05
N PRO A 91 20.50 0.29 4.21
CA PRO A 91 21.73 0.89 3.70
C PRO A 91 21.58 0.95 2.19
N THR A 92 21.65 2.03 1.67
CA THR A 92 21.53 2.14 0.25
C THR A 92 22.78 1.66 -0.41
N GLY A 93 22.69 1.17 -0.31
CA GLY A 93 23.42 0.91 -0.66
C GLY A 93 24.29 0.91 -0.49
N THR A 94 24.10 1.11 0.12
CA THR A 94 24.58 1.19 0.16
C THR A 94 25.13 1.10 -0.48
N ASP A 95 24.93 1.14 -0.48
CA ASP A 95 25.19 1.26 -1.08
C ASP A 95 25.90 1.16 -1.51
N THR A 96 25.99 1.12 -1.40
CA THR A 96 26.44 1.11 -1.77
C THR A 96 27.17 1.16 -2.05
N GLY A 97 27.38 1.25 -1.92
CA GLY A 97 27.97 1.48 -2.09
C GLY A 97 28.68 1.32 -2.37
N SER A 98 28.73 1.27 -2.13
CA SER A 98 29.20 1.34 -2.33
C SER A 98 29.78 1.03 -2.91
N ARG A 99 29.88 0.91 -2.93
CA ARG A 99 30.20 0.79 -3.46
C ARG A 99 30.89 0.92 -3.91
N GLY A 100 31.21 0.93 -3.87
CA GLY A 100 31.64 1.20 -4.19
C GLY A 100 32.13 1.10 -4.53
N GLU A 101 32.27 1.09 -4.40
CA GLU A 101 32.36 1.20 -4.66
C GLU A 101 32.58 1.19 -5.00
#